data_4b3984f8908a3cd8e2bde82889a35aeb
#
_entry.id   4b3984f8908a3cd8e2bde82889a35aeb
#
_cell.length_a   1.000
_cell.length_b   1.000
_cell.length_c   1.000
_cell.angle_alpha   90.00
_cell.angle_beta   90.00
_cell.angle_gamma   90.00
#
_symmetry.space_group_name_H-M   'P 1'
#
loop_
_entity.id
_entity.type
_entity.pdbx_description
1 polymer ?
#
loop_
_entity_poly.entity_id
_entity_poly.type
_entity_poly.pdbx_seq_one_letter_code
_entity_poly.pdbx_strand_id
1 'polypeptide(L)'
;MNMNHKEEFYPTPEALLEKIFEGVKWPRIKTVLEPSCGKGDMALWIKETAKTHYMDFEDIDCIELDPELRQIAKGNGLRVVHDDFLSYHTFKRYDLIAMNPPFSKGAEHLMKALEMQKDGGNIVCILNAETLKNPFTNLRKVLKGKLEQYNAAIVYMEEAFLDSEHPTTVEVAVVKISIPAKSYDSSILESLKAKRYEEGDFCSRDVAVKDLVRSIVKNYEVEVEAGIRLIQEYQAMQPYLMDSFDMDDAYKKPIIRMKIGEKDEVSINRFVRSVREKYWSRLFNDRRFTANMTSNLRDEYRSMVHELADYDFSFYNIKTIQEEMARSLSAGIEECIIKLFDELSFQYAYSDELSKNIHYYNGWKTNKAWIINKKVILPWMNAWNNYTGKFKPTDYRLMEKFKDIEHALNYLSGRSPDSDLHRIMSRAEEEGQTKKVQLKYFTVTFYKKGTCHIEFTDLELLKKFNIFGSQRKGWLPPAYGKKSYKDLTPEEKTVIDDFEGLASYEDTYANADKYLIDTFLPALDMAS
;
A
#
# COMPACT_ATOMS: atom_id res chain seq x y z
N MET A 1 -12.34 -25.30 -14.04
CA MET A 1 -12.46 -24.79 -15.42
C MET A 1 -12.00 -23.34 -15.36
N ASN A 2 -10.76 -23.09 -15.73
CA ASN A 2 -10.24 -21.72 -15.89
C ASN A 2 -10.78 -21.19 -17.22
N MET A 3 -11.89 -20.46 -17.19
CA MET A 3 -12.25 -19.64 -18.34
C MET A 3 -11.23 -18.51 -18.45
N ASN A 4 -10.66 -18.34 -19.63
CA ASN A 4 -9.73 -17.26 -19.94
C ASN A 4 -10.46 -15.92 -19.79
N HIS A 5 -10.23 -15.18 -18.72
CA HIS A 5 -10.79 -13.83 -18.53
C HIS A 5 -10.42 -12.85 -19.64
N LYS A 6 -9.37 -13.12 -20.41
CA LYS A 6 -8.96 -12.34 -21.59
C LYS A 6 -9.94 -12.40 -22.76
N GLU A 7 -10.83 -13.41 -22.83
CA GLU A 7 -11.80 -13.56 -23.93
C GLU A 7 -13.04 -12.67 -23.79
N GLU A 8 -13.28 -12.05 -22.62
CA GLU A 8 -14.45 -11.19 -22.39
C GLU A 8 -14.09 -9.70 -22.19
N PHE A 9 -12.86 -9.31 -22.51
CA PHE A 9 -12.46 -7.90 -22.47
C PHE A 9 -12.84 -7.18 -23.76
N TYR A 10 -13.80 -6.26 -23.67
CA TYR A 10 -14.26 -5.41 -24.78
C TYR A 10 -14.05 -3.94 -24.41
N PRO A 11 -12.92 -3.31 -24.81
CA PRO A 11 -12.72 -1.88 -24.58
C PRO A 11 -13.84 -1.07 -25.20
N THR A 12 -14.36 -0.09 -24.47
CA THR A 12 -15.49 0.70 -24.91
C THR A 12 -15.03 1.79 -25.90
N PRO A 13 -15.46 1.78 -27.18
CA PRO A 13 -15.07 2.80 -28.16
C PRO A 13 -15.51 4.21 -27.75
N GLU A 14 -14.70 5.24 -28.06
CA GLU A 14 -14.96 6.63 -27.71
C GLU A 14 -16.32 7.12 -28.23
N ALA A 15 -16.67 6.80 -29.48
CA ALA A 15 -17.96 7.12 -30.06
C ALA A 15 -19.16 6.52 -29.30
N LEU A 16 -18.95 5.36 -28.64
CA LEU A 16 -19.95 4.77 -27.77
C LEU A 16 -19.99 5.49 -26.42
N LEU A 17 -18.85 5.93 -25.86
CA LEU A 17 -18.78 6.69 -24.61
C LEU A 17 -19.60 7.98 -24.69
N GLU A 18 -19.49 8.75 -25.78
CA GLU A 18 -20.31 9.95 -25.99
C GLU A 18 -21.81 9.66 -25.90
N LYS A 19 -22.26 8.58 -26.55
CA LYS A 19 -23.68 8.17 -26.57
C LYS A 19 -24.18 7.67 -25.21
N ILE A 20 -23.39 6.84 -24.52
CA ILE A 20 -23.83 6.28 -23.24
C ILE A 20 -23.89 7.31 -22.13
N PHE A 21 -23.09 8.38 -22.22
CA PHE A 21 -23.10 9.46 -21.23
C PHE A 21 -23.99 10.66 -21.64
N GLU A 22 -24.62 10.61 -22.81
CA GLU A 22 -25.59 11.62 -23.22
C GLU A 22 -26.69 11.76 -22.16
N GLY A 23 -26.98 13.02 -21.75
CA GLY A 23 -27.97 13.35 -20.73
C GLY A 23 -27.52 13.19 -19.28
N VAL A 24 -26.30 12.77 -19.01
CA VAL A 24 -25.72 12.76 -17.67
C VAL A 24 -25.51 14.20 -17.19
N LYS A 25 -26.00 14.50 -15.97
CA LYS A 25 -25.87 15.84 -15.36
C LYS A 25 -24.52 15.99 -14.67
N TRP A 26 -23.47 16.15 -15.47
CA TRP A 26 -22.08 16.22 -15.01
C TRP A 26 -21.84 17.16 -13.83
N PRO A 27 -22.40 18.38 -13.73
CA PRO A 27 -22.14 19.29 -12.60
C PRO A 27 -22.53 18.74 -11.23
N ARG A 28 -23.26 17.62 -11.19
CA ARG A 28 -23.65 16.93 -9.95
C ARG A 28 -22.81 15.70 -9.64
N ILE A 29 -21.85 15.37 -10.52
CA ILE A 29 -21.00 14.18 -10.38
C ILE A 29 -19.64 14.63 -9.86
N LYS A 30 -19.31 14.26 -8.63
CA LYS A 30 -18.02 14.53 -8.00
C LYS A 30 -17.18 13.25 -7.85
N THR A 31 -17.85 12.14 -7.62
CA THR A 31 -17.20 10.84 -7.34
C THR A 31 -17.73 9.77 -8.28
N VAL A 32 -16.83 9.02 -8.91
CA VAL A 32 -17.17 7.97 -9.88
C VAL A 32 -16.51 6.66 -9.47
N LEU A 33 -17.22 5.56 -9.71
CA LEU A 33 -16.67 4.20 -9.67
C LEU A 33 -16.80 3.54 -11.04
N GLU A 34 -15.70 3.01 -11.55
CA GLU A 34 -15.67 2.12 -12.71
C GLU A 34 -15.28 0.70 -12.25
N PRO A 35 -16.27 -0.20 -12.05
CA PRO A 35 -16.04 -1.49 -11.40
C PRO A 35 -15.55 -2.63 -12.31
N SER A 36 -15.19 -2.37 -13.54
CA SER A 36 -14.59 -3.31 -14.48
C SER A 36 -13.83 -2.51 -15.53
N CYS A 37 -12.75 -1.86 -15.07
CA CYS A 37 -12.15 -0.78 -15.85
C CYS A 37 -11.25 -1.24 -17.01
N GLY A 38 -10.83 -2.49 -17.04
CA GLY A 38 -9.88 -2.95 -18.05
C GLY A 38 -8.58 -2.11 -18.00
N LYS A 39 -8.24 -1.50 -19.13
CA LYS A 39 -7.10 -0.55 -19.23
C LYS A 39 -7.44 0.83 -18.68
N GLY A 40 -8.73 1.13 -18.41
CA GLY A 40 -9.21 2.40 -17.87
C GLY A 40 -9.75 3.39 -18.91
N ASP A 41 -10.09 2.93 -20.11
CA ASP A 41 -10.51 3.82 -21.21
C ASP A 41 -11.70 4.70 -20.84
N MET A 42 -12.74 4.12 -20.21
CA MET A 42 -13.92 4.86 -19.76
C MET A 42 -13.59 5.85 -18.64
N ALA A 43 -12.80 5.45 -17.64
CA ALA A 43 -12.39 6.32 -16.55
C ALA A 43 -11.55 7.51 -17.04
N LEU A 44 -10.63 7.29 -17.99
CA LEU A 44 -9.83 8.34 -18.61
C LEU A 44 -10.69 9.31 -19.39
N TRP A 45 -11.64 8.81 -20.17
CA TRP A 45 -12.61 9.63 -20.90
C TRP A 45 -13.46 10.50 -19.96
N ILE A 46 -13.98 9.91 -18.86
CA ILE A 46 -14.73 10.66 -17.82
C ILE A 46 -13.85 11.75 -17.20
N LYS A 47 -12.60 11.42 -16.87
CA LYS A 47 -11.65 12.38 -16.29
C LYS A 47 -11.35 13.56 -17.22
N GLU A 48 -11.24 13.31 -18.52
CA GLU A 48 -11.03 14.36 -19.51
C GLU A 48 -12.30 15.21 -19.72
N THR A 49 -13.46 14.56 -19.78
CA THR A 49 -14.77 15.26 -19.84
C THR A 49 -14.97 16.15 -18.63
N ALA A 50 -14.58 15.69 -17.42
CA ALA A 50 -14.65 16.51 -16.21
C ALA A 50 -13.80 17.79 -16.32
N LYS A 51 -12.58 17.68 -16.85
CA LYS A 51 -11.70 18.85 -17.06
C LYS A 51 -12.27 19.85 -18.05
N THR A 52 -12.80 19.37 -19.19
CA THR A 52 -13.36 20.25 -20.23
C THR A 52 -14.56 21.04 -19.75
N HIS A 53 -15.32 20.51 -18.78
CA HIS A 53 -16.49 21.17 -18.21
C HIS A 53 -16.20 21.98 -16.94
N TYR A 54 -14.94 22.15 -16.55
CA TYR A 54 -14.52 22.89 -15.33
C TYR A 54 -15.25 22.42 -14.07
N MET A 55 -15.43 21.09 -13.93
CA MET A 55 -16.19 20.54 -12.83
C MET A 55 -15.35 20.44 -11.55
N ASP A 56 -16.00 20.61 -10.41
CA ASP A 56 -15.44 20.30 -9.09
C ASP A 56 -15.45 18.78 -8.86
N PHE A 57 -14.61 18.10 -9.64
CA PHE A 57 -14.52 16.65 -9.68
C PHE A 57 -13.53 16.19 -8.60
N GLU A 58 -13.98 15.34 -7.69
CA GLU A 58 -13.14 14.89 -6.58
C GLU A 58 -12.24 13.73 -7.02
N ASP A 59 -12.82 12.61 -7.49
CA ASP A 59 -12.00 11.48 -7.94
C ASP A 59 -12.78 10.39 -8.74
N ILE A 60 -12.00 9.49 -9.35
CA ILE A 60 -12.46 8.24 -9.96
C ILE A 60 -11.75 7.07 -9.29
N ASP A 61 -12.54 6.09 -8.84
CA ASP A 61 -12.05 4.81 -8.38
C ASP A 61 -12.32 3.73 -9.44
N CYS A 62 -11.34 2.85 -9.62
CA CYS A 62 -11.41 1.74 -10.55
C CYS A 62 -11.29 0.41 -9.83
N ILE A 63 -11.89 -0.63 -10.40
CA ILE A 63 -11.72 -2.02 -9.98
C ILE A 63 -11.42 -2.85 -11.22
N GLU A 64 -10.43 -3.74 -11.16
CA GLU A 64 -10.09 -4.62 -12.28
C GLU A 64 -9.58 -5.98 -11.76
N LEU A 65 -10.20 -7.05 -12.27
CA LEU A 65 -9.89 -8.41 -11.84
C LEU A 65 -8.59 -8.93 -12.45
N ASP A 66 -8.35 -8.63 -13.73
CA ASP A 66 -7.14 -9.08 -14.43
C ASP A 66 -5.92 -8.31 -13.91
N PRO A 67 -4.87 -8.99 -13.40
CA PRO A 67 -3.69 -8.33 -12.85
C PRO A 67 -2.89 -7.51 -13.88
N GLU A 68 -2.86 -7.94 -15.16
CA GLU A 68 -2.12 -7.23 -16.21
C GLU A 68 -2.84 -5.93 -16.58
N LEU A 69 -4.17 -6.00 -16.81
CA LEU A 69 -5.00 -4.82 -17.11
C LEU A 69 -4.99 -3.83 -15.92
N ARG A 70 -5.05 -4.35 -14.70
CA ARG A 70 -4.95 -3.55 -13.47
C ARG A 70 -3.64 -2.77 -13.39
N GLN A 71 -2.51 -3.37 -13.77
CA GLN A 71 -1.22 -2.67 -13.82
C GLN A 71 -1.19 -1.59 -14.91
N ILE A 72 -1.81 -1.84 -16.06
CA ILE A 72 -1.94 -0.85 -17.13
C ILE A 72 -2.78 0.34 -16.64
N ALA A 73 -3.94 0.08 -16.00
CA ALA A 73 -4.79 1.14 -15.44
C ALA A 73 -4.05 1.99 -14.40
N LYS A 74 -3.30 1.38 -13.49
CA LYS A 74 -2.41 2.08 -12.54
C LYS A 74 -1.34 2.90 -13.26
N GLY A 75 -0.71 2.35 -14.30
CA GLY A 75 0.28 3.06 -15.14
C GLY A 75 -0.31 4.28 -15.85
N ASN A 76 -1.59 4.27 -16.18
CA ASN A 76 -2.34 5.38 -16.75
C ASN A 76 -2.78 6.42 -15.68
N GLY A 77 -2.33 6.29 -14.44
CA GLY A 77 -2.63 7.23 -13.35
C GLY A 77 -4.05 7.12 -12.81
N LEU A 78 -4.67 5.94 -12.93
CA LEU A 78 -5.97 5.64 -12.34
C LEU A 78 -5.80 4.98 -10.96
N ARG A 79 -6.68 5.32 -10.03
CA ARG A 79 -6.70 4.74 -8.69
C ARG A 79 -7.51 3.44 -8.69
N VAL A 80 -6.83 2.30 -8.60
CA VAL A 80 -7.48 1.00 -8.51
C VAL A 80 -7.59 0.60 -7.04
N VAL A 81 -8.83 0.57 -6.53
CA VAL A 81 -9.13 0.40 -5.10
C VAL A 81 -9.40 -1.04 -4.69
N HIS A 82 -9.67 -1.94 -5.64
CA HIS A 82 -9.92 -3.37 -5.39
C HIS A 82 -9.69 -4.20 -6.67
N ASP A 83 -9.64 -5.51 -6.53
CA ASP A 83 -9.49 -6.43 -7.67
C ASP A 83 -10.81 -7.05 -8.15
N ASP A 84 -11.77 -7.33 -7.26
CA ASP A 84 -13.04 -7.95 -7.62
C ASP A 84 -14.23 -7.11 -7.13
N PHE A 85 -15.00 -6.59 -8.08
CA PHE A 85 -16.16 -5.78 -7.77
C PHE A 85 -17.24 -6.53 -6.97
N LEU A 86 -17.45 -7.81 -7.24
CA LEU A 86 -18.50 -8.56 -6.55
C LEU A 86 -18.20 -8.75 -5.07
N SER A 87 -16.93 -8.80 -4.69
CA SER A 87 -16.47 -8.87 -3.31
C SER A 87 -16.18 -7.50 -2.68
N TYR A 88 -16.21 -6.42 -3.47
CA TYR A 88 -15.88 -5.07 -2.98
C TYR A 88 -16.93 -4.54 -2.01
N HIS A 89 -16.47 -4.06 -0.86
CA HIS A 89 -17.27 -3.38 0.15
C HIS A 89 -16.63 -2.05 0.52
N THR A 90 -17.44 -0.99 0.54
CA THR A 90 -16.98 0.36 0.87
C THR A 90 -18.08 1.16 1.57
N PHE A 91 -17.67 2.11 2.41
CA PHE A 91 -18.54 3.15 2.95
C PHE A 91 -18.54 4.43 2.08
N LYS A 92 -17.65 4.51 1.09
CA LYS A 92 -17.62 5.62 0.16
C LYS A 92 -18.87 5.60 -0.71
N ARG A 93 -19.48 6.75 -0.88
CA ARG A 93 -20.64 6.95 -1.76
C ARG A 93 -20.18 7.53 -3.08
N TYR A 94 -20.70 6.98 -4.15
CA TYR A 94 -20.42 7.43 -5.52
C TYR A 94 -21.64 8.12 -6.11
N ASP A 95 -21.41 9.24 -6.78
CA ASP A 95 -22.48 9.94 -7.50
C ASP A 95 -22.82 9.22 -8.82
N LEU A 96 -21.82 8.53 -9.39
CA LEU A 96 -21.96 7.74 -10.60
C LEU A 96 -21.20 6.41 -10.48
N ILE A 97 -21.87 5.31 -10.85
CA ILE A 97 -21.23 4.04 -11.17
C ILE A 97 -21.36 3.82 -12.67
N ALA A 98 -20.22 3.87 -13.38
CA ALA A 98 -20.14 3.67 -14.82
C ALA A 98 -19.43 2.35 -15.11
N MET A 99 -20.04 1.45 -15.89
CA MET A 99 -19.47 0.13 -16.08
C MET A 99 -19.79 -0.53 -17.40
N ASN A 100 -18.82 -1.28 -17.91
CA ASN A 100 -18.94 -2.25 -18.97
C ASN A 100 -18.46 -3.60 -18.43
N PRO A 101 -19.29 -4.33 -17.63
CA PRO A 101 -18.87 -5.56 -16.98
C PRO A 101 -18.76 -6.72 -17.98
N PRO A 102 -18.03 -7.79 -17.62
CA PRO A 102 -18.03 -9.02 -18.42
C PRO A 102 -19.45 -9.48 -18.71
N PHE A 103 -19.77 -9.76 -19.98
CA PHE A 103 -21.14 -10.06 -20.40
C PHE A 103 -21.74 -11.27 -19.69
N SER A 104 -20.91 -12.26 -19.34
CA SER A 104 -21.33 -13.44 -18.57
C SER A 104 -21.83 -13.10 -17.16
N LYS A 105 -21.28 -12.05 -16.52
CA LYS A 105 -21.60 -11.61 -15.14
C LYS A 105 -22.30 -10.25 -15.06
N GLY A 106 -22.74 -9.71 -16.19
CA GLY A 106 -23.32 -8.37 -16.25
C GLY A 106 -24.53 -8.16 -15.33
N ALA A 107 -25.40 -9.19 -15.21
CA ALA A 107 -26.55 -9.12 -14.30
C ALA A 107 -26.13 -9.02 -12.81
N GLU A 108 -25.10 -9.77 -12.40
CA GLU A 108 -24.58 -9.76 -11.03
C GLU A 108 -23.96 -8.40 -10.70
N HIS A 109 -23.17 -7.85 -11.63
CA HIS A 109 -22.54 -6.54 -11.48
C HIS A 109 -23.58 -5.42 -11.36
N LEU A 110 -24.60 -5.40 -12.25
CA LEU A 110 -25.63 -4.38 -12.16
C LEU A 110 -26.47 -4.49 -10.89
N MET A 111 -26.78 -5.71 -10.42
CA MET A 111 -27.45 -5.91 -9.14
C MET A 111 -26.63 -5.36 -7.96
N LYS A 112 -25.31 -5.59 -7.98
CA LYS A 112 -24.38 -5.03 -6.97
C LYS A 112 -24.34 -3.50 -7.01
N ALA A 113 -24.28 -2.92 -8.22
CA ALA A 113 -24.31 -1.46 -8.38
C ALA A 113 -25.62 -0.84 -7.86
N LEU A 114 -26.76 -1.49 -8.12
CA LEU A 114 -28.05 -1.07 -7.58
C LEU A 114 -28.10 -1.12 -6.05
N GLU A 115 -27.47 -2.12 -5.45
CA GLU A 115 -27.36 -2.21 -3.98
C GLU A 115 -26.49 -1.08 -3.42
N MET A 116 -25.35 -0.80 -4.06
CA MET A 116 -24.46 0.30 -3.65
C MET A 116 -25.13 1.66 -3.77
N GLN A 117 -25.98 1.88 -4.77
CA GLN A 117 -26.69 3.14 -5.02
C GLN A 117 -28.09 3.22 -4.38
N LYS A 118 -28.44 2.28 -3.52
CA LYS A 118 -29.79 2.23 -2.90
C LYS A 118 -30.21 3.50 -2.13
N ASP A 119 -29.24 4.29 -1.68
CA ASP A 119 -29.45 5.53 -0.93
C ASP A 119 -29.36 6.79 -1.84
N GLY A 120 -29.17 6.60 -3.14
CA GLY A 120 -29.10 7.68 -4.14
C GLY A 120 -27.84 7.60 -5.00
N GLY A 121 -27.92 8.09 -6.23
CA GLY A 121 -26.83 8.15 -7.20
C GLY A 121 -27.25 7.73 -8.60
N ASN A 122 -26.29 7.65 -9.51
CA ASN A 122 -26.53 7.34 -10.91
C ASN A 122 -25.77 6.07 -11.31
N ILE A 123 -26.34 5.30 -12.24
CA ILE A 123 -25.70 4.13 -12.83
C ILE A 123 -25.80 4.26 -14.34
N VAL A 124 -24.67 4.05 -15.03
CA VAL A 124 -24.59 3.85 -16.48
C VAL A 124 -23.91 2.48 -16.70
N CYS A 125 -24.63 1.56 -17.30
CA CYS A 125 -24.17 0.19 -17.47
C CYS A 125 -24.40 -0.31 -18.89
N ILE A 126 -23.37 -0.93 -19.48
CA ILE A 126 -23.48 -1.62 -20.77
C ILE A 126 -23.65 -3.11 -20.47
N LEU A 127 -24.68 -3.72 -21.00
CA LEU A 127 -24.97 -5.15 -20.87
C LEU A 127 -25.17 -5.80 -22.24
N ASN A 128 -24.95 -7.10 -22.32
CA ASN A 128 -25.48 -7.88 -23.43
C ASN A 128 -27.02 -7.78 -23.43
N ALA A 129 -27.61 -7.40 -24.56
CA ALA A 129 -29.05 -7.19 -24.70
C ALA A 129 -29.88 -8.43 -24.29
N GLU A 130 -29.36 -9.63 -24.50
CA GLU A 130 -29.99 -10.89 -24.10
C GLU A 130 -30.18 -11.00 -22.56
N THR A 131 -29.40 -10.29 -21.78
CA THR A 131 -29.58 -10.26 -20.33
C THR A 131 -30.95 -9.72 -19.93
N LEU A 132 -31.48 -8.77 -20.67
CA LEU A 132 -32.75 -8.10 -20.41
C LEU A 132 -33.88 -8.62 -21.30
N LYS A 133 -33.59 -8.94 -22.58
CA LYS A 133 -34.57 -9.48 -23.54
C LYS A 133 -35.02 -10.89 -23.16
N ASN A 134 -34.09 -11.69 -22.62
CA ASN A 134 -34.34 -13.10 -22.31
C ASN A 134 -34.02 -13.43 -20.84
N PRO A 135 -34.86 -13.00 -19.86
CA PRO A 135 -34.60 -13.17 -18.44
C PRO A 135 -34.96 -14.58 -17.96
N PHE A 136 -34.23 -15.60 -18.38
CA PHE A 136 -34.52 -17.00 -18.02
C PHE A 136 -34.06 -17.38 -16.62
N THR A 137 -33.06 -16.69 -16.04
CA THR A 137 -32.60 -16.93 -14.65
C THR A 137 -33.40 -16.13 -13.64
N ASN A 138 -33.50 -16.63 -12.39
CA ASN A 138 -34.13 -15.88 -11.30
C ASN A 138 -33.46 -14.51 -11.07
N LEU A 139 -32.14 -14.45 -11.16
CA LEU A 139 -31.39 -13.19 -11.02
C LEU A 139 -31.83 -12.16 -12.08
N ARG A 140 -31.90 -12.56 -13.36
CA ARG A 140 -32.32 -11.67 -14.46
C ARG A 140 -33.76 -11.20 -14.34
N LYS A 141 -34.65 -12.06 -13.81
CA LYS A 141 -36.05 -11.69 -13.51
C LYS A 141 -36.11 -10.64 -12.40
N VAL A 142 -35.36 -10.83 -11.31
CA VAL A 142 -35.29 -9.85 -10.20
C VAL A 142 -34.67 -8.54 -10.68
N LEU A 143 -33.59 -8.61 -11.49
CA LEU A 143 -32.98 -7.43 -12.08
C LEU A 143 -33.97 -6.64 -12.92
N LYS A 144 -34.71 -7.29 -13.82
CA LYS A 144 -35.74 -6.66 -14.64
C LYS A 144 -36.79 -5.92 -13.79
N GLY A 145 -37.30 -6.56 -12.74
CA GLY A 145 -38.24 -5.91 -11.82
C GLY A 145 -37.67 -4.69 -11.10
N LYS A 146 -36.37 -4.74 -10.70
CA LYS A 146 -35.70 -3.58 -10.12
C LYS A 146 -35.51 -2.45 -11.13
N LEU A 147 -35.15 -2.75 -12.39
CA LEU A 147 -35.03 -1.74 -13.44
C LEU A 147 -36.34 -1.04 -13.71
N GLU A 148 -37.44 -1.77 -13.72
CA GLU A 148 -38.80 -1.21 -13.83
C GLU A 148 -39.13 -0.32 -12.61
N GLN A 149 -38.83 -0.77 -11.40
CA GLN A 149 -39.04 -0.03 -10.15
C GLN A 149 -38.30 1.32 -10.16
N TYR A 150 -37.07 1.35 -10.67
CA TYR A 150 -36.27 2.59 -10.74
C TYR A 150 -36.51 3.40 -12.02
N ASN A 151 -37.47 3.03 -12.87
CA ASN A 151 -37.73 3.66 -14.17
C ASN A 151 -36.45 3.81 -15.01
N ALA A 152 -35.68 2.72 -15.12
CA ALA A 152 -34.43 2.71 -15.87
C ALA A 152 -34.66 3.02 -17.34
N ALA A 153 -33.89 3.94 -17.90
CA ALA A 153 -33.85 4.17 -19.35
C ALA A 153 -32.95 3.10 -19.99
N ILE A 154 -33.51 2.33 -20.93
CA ILE A 154 -32.79 1.25 -21.61
C ILE A 154 -32.80 1.55 -23.12
N VAL A 155 -31.59 1.61 -23.69
CA VAL A 155 -31.38 1.81 -25.13
C VAL A 155 -30.63 0.60 -25.68
N TYR A 156 -31.19 -0.05 -26.71
CA TYR A 156 -30.54 -1.16 -27.40
C TYR A 156 -29.74 -0.63 -28.58
N MET A 157 -28.51 -1.15 -28.74
CA MET A 157 -27.60 -0.76 -29.80
C MET A 157 -27.01 -2.00 -30.46
N GLU A 158 -27.21 -2.13 -31.76
CA GLU A 158 -26.56 -3.12 -32.60
C GLU A 158 -25.15 -2.62 -33.00
N GLU A 159 -24.23 -3.53 -33.21
CA GLU A 159 -22.89 -3.24 -33.75
C GLU A 159 -22.08 -2.21 -32.94
N ALA A 160 -22.41 -2.00 -31.66
CA ALA A 160 -21.79 -0.97 -30.81
C ALA A 160 -20.29 -1.16 -30.57
N PHE A 161 -19.74 -2.34 -30.80
CA PHE A 161 -18.34 -2.70 -30.61
C PHE A 161 -17.62 -3.11 -31.90
N LEU A 162 -18.12 -2.74 -33.08
CA LEU A 162 -17.45 -3.06 -34.35
C LEU A 162 -16.07 -2.38 -34.47
N ASP A 163 -15.94 -1.15 -33.97
CA ASP A 163 -14.72 -0.35 -34.00
C ASP A 163 -13.83 -0.58 -32.76
N SER A 164 -14.12 -1.59 -31.93
CA SER A 164 -13.31 -1.88 -30.73
C SER A 164 -12.07 -2.71 -31.07
N GLU A 165 -11.08 -2.75 -30.16
CA GLU A 165 -9.89 -3.63 -30.29
C GLU A 165 -10.28 -5.12 -30.46
N HIS A 166 -11.45 -5.52 -29.95
CA HIS A 166 -12.06 -6.84 -30.14
C HIS A 166 -13.47 -6.69 -30.73
N PRO A 167 -13.60 -6.60 -32.05
CA PRO A 167 -14.89 -6.39 -32.70
C PRO A 167 -15.89 -7.50 -32.38
N THR A 168 -17.11 -7.10 -32.00
CA THR A 168 -18.22 -8.03 -31.81
C THR A 168 -19.53 -7.46 -32.39
N THR A 169 -20.34 -8.33 -32.94
CA THR A 169 -21.68 -7.97 -33.45
C THR A 169 -22.78 -8.16 -32.41
N VAL A 170 -22.40 -8.39 -31.15
CA VAL A 170 -23.36 -8.59 -30.06
C VAL A 170 -24.13 -7.28 -29.81
N GLU A 171 -25.46 -7.39 -29.85
CA GLU A 171 -26.33 -6.29 -29.46
C GLU A 171 -26.19 -6.00 -27.96
N VAL A 172 -26.02 -4.75 -27.62
CA VAL A 172 -25.89 -4.32 -26.23
C VAL A 172 -27.10 -3.50 -25.76
N ALA A 173 -27.36 -3.54 -24.47
CA ALA A 173 -28.31 -2.70 -23.78
C ALA A 173 -27.56 -1.69 -22.91
N VAL A 174 -27.72 -0.42 -23.21
CA VAL A 174 -27.24 0.67 -22.34
C VAL A 174 -28.34 0.99 -21.34
N VAL A 175 -28.05 0.79 -20.07
CA VAL A 175 -28.96 0.98 -18.94
C VAL A 175 -28.55 2.23 -18.18
N LYS A 176 -29.41 3.22 -18.10
CA LYS A 176 -29.22 4.46 -17.34
C LYS A 176 -30.23 4.53 -16.21
N ILE A 177 -29.75 4.70 -14.98
CA ILE A 177 -30.60 4.73 -13.79
C ILE A 177 -30.21 5.96 -12.98
N SER A 178 -31.20 6.74 -12.54
CA SER A 178 -31.02 7.80 -11.56
C SER A 178 -31.86 7.50 -10.34
N ILE A 179 -31.21 7.20 -9.24
CA ILE A 179 -31.85 6.89 -7.96
C ILE A 179 -31.82 8.17 -7.12
N PRO A 180 -32.97 8.71 -6.73
CA PRO A 180 -33.01 9.92 -5.91
C PRO A 180 -32.35 9.66 -4.54
N ALA A 181 -31.68 10.69 -4.01
CA ALA A 181 -31.12 10.60 -2.68
C ALA A 181 -32.23 10.34 -1.66
N LYS A 182 -31.97 9.33 -0.80
CA LYS A 182 -32.91 8.98 0.26
C LYS A 182 -32.89 10.06 1.33
N SER A 183 -34.06 10.58 1.68
CA SER A 183 -34.21 11.37 2.91
C SER A 183 -34.12 10.43 4.12
N TYR A 184 -33.32 10.80 5.09
CA TYR A 184 -33.24 10.07 6.35
C TYR A 184 -34.19 10.70 7.34
N ASP A 185 -35.07 9.88 7.92
CA ASP A 185 -35.86 10.29 9.07
C ASP A 185 -34.97 10.23 10.32
N SER A 186 -35.05 11.28 11.14
CA SER A 186 -34.26 11.35 12.37
C SER A 186 -34.72 10.29 13.37
N SER A 187 -33.82 9.40 13.75
CA SER A 187 -34.10 8.40 14.81
C SER A 187 -34.28 9.07 16.17
N ILE A 188 -33.66 10.23 16.38
CA ILE A 188 -33.86 11.06 17.57
C ILE A 188 -35.28 11.62 17.56
N LEU A 189 -35.73 12.20 16.45
CA LEU A 189 -37.09 12.71 16.34
C LEU A 189 -38.12 11.61 16.45
N GLU A 190 -37.90 10.44 15.83
CA GLU A 190 -38.78 9.28 16.00
C GLU A 190 -38.80 8.78 17.43
N SER A 191 -37.62 8.67 18.06
CA SER A 191 -37.54 8.24 19.48
C SER A 191 -38.20 9.24 20.43
N LEU A 192 -38.12 10.55 20.14
CA LEU A 192 -38.82 11.59 20.90
C LEU A 192 -40.33 11.54 20.66
N LYS A 193 -40.77 11.21 19.47
CA LYS A 193 -42.20 10.95 19.17
C LYS A 193 -42.69 9.65 19.82
N ALA A 194 -41.81 8.63 19.90
CA ALA A 194 -42.13 7.33 20.50
C ALA A 194 -41.91 7.30 22.03
N LYS A 195 -41.02 8.13 22.59
CA LYS A 195 -40.77 8.20 24.05
C LYS A 195 -41.88 8.93 24.79
N ARG A 196 -42.95 8.23 24.84
CA ARG A 196 -43.77 8.16 26.05
C ARG A 196 -43.65 6.73 26.65
N TYR A 197 -42.58 6.32 27.23
CA TYR A 197 -42.28 5.02 27.88
C TYR A 197 -41.31 4.11 27.12
N GLU A 198 -40.12 3.96 27.65
CA GLU A 198 -39.50 2.85 28.38
C GLU A 198 -37.99 2.99 28.47
N GLU A 199 -37.44 2.88 29.67
CA GLU A 199 -36.03 2.79 30.00
C GLU A 199 -35.54 1.35 29.83
N GLY A 200 -34.34 1.14 29.34
CA GLY A 200 -33.69 -0.16 29.34
C GLY A 200 -32.29 -0.20 28.72
N ASP A 201 -31.35 -0.29 29.59
CA ASP A 201 -29.95 -0.78 29.55
C ASP A 201 -29.11 -0.88 28.26
N PHE A 202 -28.01 -0.15 28.36
CA PHE A 202 -26.75 -0.40 27.58
C PHE A 202 -25.79 -1.25 28.42
N CYS A 203 -25.34 -2.37 27.88
CA CYS A 203 -23.95 -2.87 28.05
C CYS A 203 -23.67 -4.14 27.24
N SER A 204 -22.64 -4.23 26.46
CA SER A 204 -21.47 -5.08 26.78
C SER A 204 -20.41 -5.06 25.68
N ARG A 205 -19.21 -4.67 26.06
CA ARG A 205 -17.98 -4.95 25.36
C ARG A 205 -17.56 -6.35 25.76
N ASP A 206 -17.46 -7.25 24.79
CA ASP A 206 -16.51 -8.37 24.86
C ASP A 206 -16.39 -9.05 23.50
N VAL A 207 -15.30 -8.85 22.82
CA VAL A 207 -14.76 -9.85 21.92
C VAL A 207 -13.23 -9.73 21.94
N ALA A 208 -12.58 -10.64 22.63
CA ALA A 208 -11.15 -10.88 22.51
C ALA A 208 -10.86 -11.41 21.10
N VAL A 209 -10.42 -10.53 20.20
CA VAL A 209 -10.05 -10.91 18.85
C VAL A 209 -8.57 -11.23 18.83
N LYS A 210 -8.21 -12.50 18.54
CA LYS A 210 -6.82 -12.98 18.46
C LYS A 210 -6.02 -12.38 17.29
N ASP A 211 -6.66 -11.76 16.32
CA ASP A 211 -6.01 -11.18 15.13
C ASP A 211 -6.08 -9.63 15.20
N LEU A 212 -4.91 -9.02 15.33
CA LEU A 212 -4.76 -7.57 15.42
C LEU A 212 -5.42 -6.84 14.24
N VAL A 213 -5.18 -7.29 13.01
CA VAL A 213 -5.67 -6.62 11.80
C VAL A 213 -7.18 -6.67 11.74
N ARG A 214 -7.79 -7.83 11.99
CA ARG A 214 -9.24 -7.99 12.00
C ARG A 214 -9.91 -7.15 13.09
N SER A 215 -9.26 -7.07 14.26
CA SER A 215 -9.76 -6.24 15.36
C SER A 215 -9.75 -4.76 15.00
N ILE A 216 -8.67 -4.28 14.39
CA ILE A 216 -8.56 -2.87 13.99
C ILE A 216 -9.55 -2.55 12.86
N VAL A 217 -9.72 -3.43 11.87
CA VAL A 217 -10.70 -3.26 10.78
C VAL A 217 -12.12 -3.20 11.34
N LYS A 218 -12.47 -4.11 12.25
CA LYS A 218 -13.80 -4.11 12.89
C LYS A 218 -14.06 -2.82 13.68
N ASN A 219 -13.06 -2.32 14.41
CA ASN A 219 -13.20 -1.04 15.13
C ASN A 219 -13.39 0.13 14.15
N TYR A 220 -12.69 0.12 13.01
CA TYR A 220 -12.87 1.09 11.94
C TYR A 220 -14.31 1.06 11.41
N GLU A 221 -14.82 -0.12 11.06
CA GLU A 221 -16.18 -0.30 10.54
C GLU A 221 -17.24 0.25 11.51
N VAL A 222 -17.13 -0.09 12.79
CA VAL A 222 -18.04 0.40 13.85
C VAL A 222 -17.98 1.92 13.98
N GLU A 223 -16.77 2.51 13.97
CA GLU A 223 -16.61 3.96 14.10
C GLU A 223 -17.16 4.70 12.88
N VAL A 224 -16.91 4.19 11.67
CA VAL A 224 -17.42 4.79 10.43
C VAL A 224 -18.95 4.69 10.40
N GLU A 225 -19.52 3.54 10.71
CA GLU A 225 -20.97 3.36 10.71
C GLU A 225 -21.66 4.28 11.74
N ALA A 226 -21.13 4.36 12.96
CA ALA A 226 -21.65 5.25 13.99
C ALA A 226 -21.58 6.74 13.58
N GLY A 227 -20.45 7.15 12.97
CA GLY A 227 -20.29 8.52 12.52
C GLY A 227 -21.18 8.87 11.33
N ILE A 228 -21.38 7.93 10.39
CA ILE A 228 -22.33 8.13 9.28
C ILE A 228 -23.74 8.32 9.82
N ARG A 229 -24.18 7.50 10.78
CA ARG A 229 -25.51 7.66 11.43
C ARG A 229 -25.63 9.02 12.11
N LEU A 230 -24.59 9.47 12.82
CA LEU A 230 -24.59 10.78 13.46
C LEU A 230 -24.71 11.92 12.45
N ILE A 231 -24.00 11.84 11.32
CA ILE A 231 -24.06 12.83 10.25
C ILE A 231 -25.47 12.86 9.63
N GLN A 232 -26.04 11.70 9.35
CA GLN A 232 -27.38 11.58 8.78
C GLN A 232 -28.44 12.16 9.73
N GLU A 233 -28.31 11.88 11.03
CA GLU A 233 -29.18 12.42 12.08
C GLU A 233 -29.09 13.95 12.14
N TYR A 234 -27.86 14.49 12.12
CA TYR A 234 -27.65 15.94 12.07
C TYR A 234 -28.30 16.57 10.83
N GLN A 235 -28.10 15.96 9.64
CA GLN A 235 -28.69 16.45 8.40
C GLN A 235 -30.23 16.44 8.44
N ALA A 236 -30.83 15.38 8.99
CA ALA A 236 -32.29 15.27 9.14
C ALA A 236 -32.87 16.30 10.14
N MET A 237 -32.10 16.61 11.19
CA MET A 237 -32.49 17.60 12.20
C MET A 237 -32.19 19.05 11.79
N GLN A 238 -31.38 19.28 10.77
CA GLN A 238 -30.91 20.62 10.39
C GLN A 238 -32.03 21.66 10.26
N PRO A 239 -33.20 21.38 9.66
CA PRO A 239 -34.30 22.34 9.58
C PRO A 239 -34.80 22.82 10.94
N TYR A 240 -34.66 22.01 11.98
CA TYR A 240 -35.12 22.30 13.36
C TYR A 240 -34.04 22.97 14.22
N LEU A 241 -32.80 23.02 13.71
CA LEU A 241 -31.64 23.56 14.42
C LEU A 241 -31.29 25.00 13.98
N MET A 242 -32.23 25.70 13.34
CA MET A 242 -32.04 27.08 12.90
C MET A 242 -32.47 28.08 13.97
N ASP A 243 -31.83 29.23 13.97
CA ASP A 243 -32.10 30.34 14.90
C ASP A 243 -33.36 31.14 14.54
N SER A 244 -33.95 30.89 13.36
CA SER A 244 -35.21 31.49 12.90
C SER A 244 -36.15 30.44 12.35
N PHE A 245 -37.45 30.60 12.61
CA PHE A 245 -38.54 29.79 12.03
C PHE A 245 -38.97 30.32 10.64
N ASP A 246 -38.54 31.51 10.27
CA ASP A 246 -38.87 32.09 8.97
C ASP A 246 -38.14 31.33 7.86
N MET A 247 -38.91 30.70 6.98
CA MET A 247 -38.36 29.89 5.87
C MET A 247 -37.73 30.79 4.78
N ASP A 248 -38.12 32.04 4.71
CA ASP A 248 -37.63 33.00 3.70
C ASP A 248 -36.43 33.83 4.18
N ASP A 249 -36.01 33.62 5.45
CA ASP A 249 -34.83 34.29 6.00
C ASP A 249 -33.55 33.70 5.42
N ALA A 250 -32.95 34.42 4.46
CA ALA A 250 -31.68 34.05 3.83
C ALA A 250 -30.46 34.13 4.77
N TYR A 251 -30.61 34.75 5.94
CA TYR A 251 -29.53 34.95 6.91
C TYR A 251 -29.61 34.03 8.13
N LYS A 252 -30.61 33.15 8.16
CA LYS A 252 -30.74 32.19 9.28
C LYS A 252 -29.50 31.32 9.46
N LYS A 253 -29.11 31.10 10.69
CA LYS A 253 -27.90 30.35 11.04
C LYS A 253 -28.27 29.12 11.86
N PRO A 254 -27.56 28.01 11.71
CA PRO A 254 -27.78 26.86 12.57
C PRO A 254 -27.31 27.15 14.00
N ILE A 255 -28.18 26.87 14.99
CA ILE A 255 -27.85 26.92 16.43
C ILE A 255 -26.77 25.88 16.77
N ILE A 256 -26.85 24.71 16.13
CA ILE A 256 -25.84 23.66 16.25
C ILE A 256 -25.17 23.50 14.88
N ARG A 257 -23.82 23.59 14.86
CA ARG A 257 -23.02 23.34 13.67
C ARG A 257 -22.20 22.09 13.85
N MET A 258 -22.30 21.18 12.90
CA MET A 258 -21.36 20.07 12.78
C MET A 258 -20.26 20.47 11.78
N LYS A 259 -19.01 20.26 12.14
CA LYS A 259 -17.86 20.52 11.29
C LYS A 259 -17.07 19.23 11.11
N ILE A 260 -16.71 18.91 9.86
CA ILE A 260 -15.89 17.76 9.51
C ILE A 260 -14.61 18.27 8.85
N GLY A 261 -13.48 18.12 9.54
CA GLY A 261 -12.21 18.70 9.11
C GLY A 261 -12.21 20.22 9.15
N GLU A 262 -11.53 20.86 8.17
CA GLU A 262 -11.38 22.33 8.12
C GLU A 262 -12.52 23.06 7.40
N LYS A 263 -13.28 22.35 6.58
CA LYS A 263 -14.38 22.94 5.79
C LYS A 263 -15.73 22.85 6.52
N ASP A 264 -16.57 23.85 6.35
CA ASP A 264 -17.89 23.92 6.98
C ASP A 264 -18.95 22.99 6.35
N GLU A 265 -18.58 22.27 5.27
CA GLU A 265 -19.50 21.35 4.60
C GLU A 265 -19.48 19.97 5.28
N VAL A 266 -20.66 19.49 5.67
CA VAL A 266 -20.83 18.17 6.30
C VAL A 266 -20.92 17.11 5.21
N SER A 267 -19.81 16.43 4.94
CA SER A 267 -19.69 15.38 3.92
C SER A 267 -19.35 14.04 4.55
N ILE A 268 -20.14 13.01 4.24
CA ILE A 268 -19.88 11.63 4.65
C ILE A 268 -18.53 11.17 4.11
N ASN A 269 -18.23 11.45 2.85
CA ASN A 269 -16.95 11.02 2.25
C ASN A 269 -15.74 11.65 2.96
N ARG A 270 -15.81 12.93 3.35
CA ARG A 270 -14.75 13.58 4.14
C ARG A 270 -14.59 12.93 5.51
N PHE A 271 -15.70 12.64 6.18
CA PHE A 271 -15.66 11.93 7.45
C PHE A 271 -14.99 10.57 7.29
N VAL A 272 -15.44 9.75 6.32
CA VAL A 272 -14.86 8.43 6.04
C VAL A 272 -13.36 8.53 5.74
N ARG A 273 -12.94 9.51 4.92
CA ARG A 273 -11.54 9.75 4.60
C ARG A 273 -10.72 10.09 5.84
N SER A 274 -11.22 10.99 6.70
CA SER A 274 -10.52 11.36 7.94
C SER A 274 -10.39 10.18 8.91
N VAL A 275 -11.41 9.33 9.00
CA VAL A 275 -11.34 8.10 9.82
C VAL A 275 -10.36 7.10 9.20
N ARG A 276 -10.34 6.93 7.87
CA ARG A 276 -9.34 6.09 7.19
C ARG A 276 -7.91 6.56 7.50
N GLU A 277 -7.63 7.86 7.34
CA GLU A 277 -6.33 8.45 7.65
C GLU A 277 -5.88 8.16 9.08
N LYS A 278 -6.80 8.31 10.05
CA LYS A 278 -6.56 7.96 11.47
C LYS A 278 -6.20 6.49 11.64
N TYR A 279 -6.91 5.57 10.98
CA TYR A 279 -6.67 4.13 11.13
C TYR A 279 -5.44 3.65 10.40
N TRP A 280 -5.13 4.18 9.20
CA TRP A 280 -3.87 3.93 8.51
C TRP A 280 -2.68 4.44 9.35
N SER A 281 -2.76 5.66 9.87
CA SER A 281 -1.73 6.20 10.78
C SER A 281 -1.54 5.33 12.01
N ARG A 282 -2.61 4.87 12.63
CA ARG A 282 -2.56 3.97 13.79
C ARG A 282 -1.89 2.65 13.44
N LEU A 283 -2.21 2.06 12.29
CA LEU A 283 -1.65 0.79 11.85
C LEU A 283 -0.12 0.89 11.65
N PHE A 284 0.36 1.91 10.94
CA PHE A 284 1.80 2.12 10.71
C PHE A 284 2.57 2.58 11.95
N ASN A 285 1.89 3.02 13.01
CA ASN A 285 2.49 3.30 14.30
C ASN A 285 2.50 2.09 15.25
N ASP A 286 1.74 1.03 14.94
CA ASP A 286 1.73 -0.19 15.77
C ASP A 286 3.01 -0.99 15.54
N ARG A 287 3.77 -1.21 16.61
CA ARG A 287 5.04 -1.95 16.55
C ARG A 287 4.88 -3.39 16.10
N ARG A 288 3.74 -4.02 16.36
CA ARG A 288 3.45 -5.40 15.95
C ARG A 288 3.28 -5.49 14.43
N PHE A 289 2.67 -4.49 13.82
CA PHE A 289 2.52 -4.41 12.37
C PHE A 289 3.83 -4.05 11.68
N THR A 290 4.64 -3.18 12.29
CA THR A 290 5.88 -2.65 11.72
C THR A 290 7.14 -3.35 12.20
N ALA A 291 7.02 -4.48 12.94
CA ALA A 291 8.16 -5.17 13.56
C ALA A 291 9.27 -5.56 12.56
N ASN A 292 8.88 -5.95 11.36
CA ASN A 292 9.79 -6.40 10.31
C ASN A 292 10.22 -5.30 9.33
N MET A 293 9.79 -4.04 9.54
CA MET A 293 10.15 -2.92 8.67
C MET A 293 11.47 -2.28 9.08
N THR A 294 12.26 -1.89 8.07
CA THR A 294 13.37 -0.95 8.29
C THR A 294 12.83 0.44 8.65
N SER A 295 13.65 1.27 9.32
CA SER A 295 13.27 2.64 9.67
C SER A 295 12.85 3.45 8.44
N ASN A 296 13.62 3.37 7.34
CA ASN A 296 13.33 4.07 6.10
C ASN A 296 11.98 3.68 5.49
N LEU A 297 11.68 2.39 5.42
CA LEU A 297 10.43 1.89 4.87
C LEU A 297 9.23 2.32 5.73
N ARG A 298 9.40 2.32 7.05
CA ARG A 298 8.37 2.80 7.99
C ARG A 298 8.06 4.27 7.80
N ASP A 299 9.10 5.10 7.63
CA ASP A 299 8.95 6.54 7.43
C ASP A 299 8.35 6.84 6.06
N GLU A 300 8.68 6.07 5.03
CA GLU A 300 8.07 6.13 3.70
C GLU A 300 6.55 5.86 3.77
N TYR A 301 6.13 4.74 4.37
CA TYR A 301 4.71 4.43 4.51
C TYR A 301 3.95 5.42 5.41
N ARG A 302 4.61 5.98 6.43
CA ARG A 302 4.02 7.06 7.23
C ARG A 302 3.78 8.33 6.41
N SER A 303 4.69 8.67 5.49
CA SER A 303 4.51 9.81 4.60
C SER A 303 3.38 9.59 3.59
N MET A 304 3.10 8.34 3.22
CA MET A 304 2.04 7.95 2.28
C MET A 304 0.65 7.83 2.94
N VAL A 305 0.52 7.97 4.26
CA VAL A 305 -0.77 7.78 4.97
C VAL A 305 -1.88 8.65 4.37
N HIS A 306 -1.55 9.87 3.95
CA HIS A 306 -2.52 10.77 3.34
C HIS A 306 -3.08 10.24 2.00
N GLU A 307 -2.23 9.62 1.18
CA GLU A 307 -2.61 8.97 -0.07
C GLU A 307 -3.38 7.66 0.19
N LEU A 308 -2.95 6.91 1.21
CA LEU A 308 -3.62 5.68 1.63
C LEU A 308 -5.03 5.93 2.17
N ALA A 309 -5.33 7.14 2.68
CA ALA A 309 -6.67 7.51 3.11
C ALA A 309 -7.71 7.48 1.98
N ASP A 310 -7.27 7.50 0.72
CA ASP A 310 -8.14 7.34 -0.45
C ASP A 310 -8.56 5.88 -0.69
N TYR A 311 -7.81 4.91 -0.13
CA TYR A 311 -8.16 3.49 -0.19
C TYR A 311 -8.96 3.07 1.04
N ASP A 312 -9.91 2.15 0.85
CA ASP A 312 -10.68 1.61 1.98
C ASP A 312 -9.78 0.93 2.99
N PHE A 313 -10.01 1.21 4.28
CA PHE A 313 -9.33 0.53 5.37
C PHE A 313 -9.97 -0.85 5.57
N SER A 314 -9.62 -1.77 4.69
CA SER A 314 -10.14 -3.13 4.63
C SER A 314 -9.06 -4.17 4.85
N PHE A 315 -9.45 -5.37 5.24
CA PHE A 315 -8.53 -6.49 5.36
C PHE A 315 -7.80 -6.76 4.03
N TYR A 316 -8.50 -6.63 2.89
CA TYR A 316 -7.93 -6.80 1.57
C TYR A 316 -6.80 -5.78 1.29
N ASN A 317 -7.08 -4.48 1.43
CA ASN A 317 -6.09 -3.44 1.17
C ASN A 317 -4.88 -3.52 2.13
N ILE A 318 -5.12 -3.86 3.41
CA ILE A 318 -4.04 -4.08 4.37
C ILE A 318 -3.17 -5.26 3.94
N LYS A 319 -3.76 -6.37 3.48
CA LYS A 319 -3.01 -7.52 2.96
C LYS A 319 -2.25 -7.18 1.69
N THR A 320 -2.86 -6.47 0.75
CA THR A 320 -2.20 -6.00 -0.47
C THR A 320 -0.97 -5.15 -0.15
N ILE A 321 -1.12 -4.20 0.79
CA ILE A 321 0.01 -3.39 1.26
C ILE A 321 1.06 -4.26 1.95
N GLN A 322 0.69 -5.23 2.78
CA GLN A 322 1.64 -6.16 3.40
C GLN A 322 2.41 -6.96 2.35
N GLU A 323 1.77 -7.40 1.28
CA GLU A 323 2.43 -8.11 0.18
C GLU A 323 3.35 -7.18 -0.64
N GLU A 324 2.91 -5.96 -0.94
CA GLU A 324 3.74 -4.93 -1.58
C GLU A 324 4.94 -4.56 -0.70
N MET A 325 4.72 -4.42 0.61
CA MET A 325 5.77 -4.22 1.60
C MET A 325 6.74 -5.40 1.66
N ALA A 326 6.25 -6.63 1.61
CA ALA A 326 7.10 -7.82 1.59
C ALA A 326 7.97 -7.87 0.32
N ARG A 327 7.41 -7.50 -0.83
CA ARG A 327 8.17 -7.36 -2.09
C ARG A 327 9.15 -6.20 -2.05
N SER A 328 8.74 -5.04 -1.57
CA SER A 328 9.58 -3.85 -1.38
C SER A 328 10.60 -4.06 -0.26
N LEU A 329 10.28 -4.87 0.78
CA LEU A 329 11.22 -5.29 1.82
C LEU A 329 12.36 -6.08 1.23
N SER A 330 12.10 -7.03 0.32
CA SER A 330 13.20 -7.78 -0.31
C SER A 330 14.07 -6.86 -1.15
N ALA A 331 13.49 -5.96 -1.93
CA ALA A 331 14.23 -4.96 -2.71
C ALA A 331 14.86 -3.88 -1.82
N GLY A 332 14.13 -3.36 -0.84
CA GLY A 332 14.60 -2.35 0.10
C GLY A 332 15.62 -2.89 1.11
N ILE A 333 15.52 -4.15 1.54
CA ILE A 333 16.57 -4.81 2.33
C ILE A 333 17.82 -4.99 1.48
N GLU A 334 17.66 -5.40 0.22
CA GLU A 334 18.77 -5.51 -0.71
C GLU A 334 19.48 -4.16 -0.90
N GLU A 335 18.73 -3.09 -1.14
CA GLU A 335 19.26 -1.74 -1.25
C GLU A 335 19.94 -1.26 0.04
N CYS A 336 19.34 -1.51 1.20
CA CYS A 336 19.94 -1.22 2.51
C CYS A 336 21.23 -2.01 2.73
N ILE A 337 21.26 -3.29 2.34
CA ILE A 337 22.47 -4.13 2.43
C ILE A 337 23.56 -3.58 1.51
N ILE A 338 23.21 -3.20 0.28
CA ILE A 338 24.15 -2.62 -0.68
C ILE A 338 24.68 -1.28 -0.16
N LYS A 339 23.81 -0.40 0.32
CA LYS A 339 24.20 0.89 0.90
C LYS A 339 25.11 0.71 2.12
N LEU A 340 24.79 -0.23 2.99
CA LEU A 340 25.63 -0.58 4.12
C LEU A 340 26.98 -1.18 3.66
N PHE A 341 26.97 -2.03 2.64
CA PHE A 341 28.17 -2.59 2.03
C PHE A 341 29.07 -1.46 1.48
N ASP A 342 28.52 -0.52 0.74
CA ASP A 342 29.23 0.66 0.24
C ASP A 342 29.84 1.45 1.40
N GLU A 343 29.06 1.76 2.42
CA GLU A 343 29.53 2.50 3.59
C GLU A 343 30.69 1.80 4.29
N LEU A 344 30.60 0.49 4.47
CA LEU A 344 31.63 -0.28 5.18
C LEU A 344 32.87 -0.56 4.32
N SER A 345 32.75 -0.55 2.97
CA SER A 345 33.86 -0.82 2.05
C SER A 345 34.46 0.45 1.44
N PHE A 346 33.65 1.51 1.17
CA PHE A 346 34.08 2.71 0.45
C PHE A 346 34.15 3.99 1.27
N GLN A 347 33.58 4.01 2.45
CA GLN A 347 33.36 5.24 3.23
C GLN A 347 34.57 6.18 3.36
N TYR A 348 35.80 5.65 3.16
CA TYR A 348 37.06 6.38 3.34
C TYR A 348 37.91 6.49 2.08
N ALA A 349 37.34 6.25 0.90
CA ALA A 349 38.04 6.48 -0.36
C ALA A 349 38.16 7.99 -0.62
N TYR A 350 39.38 8.46 -0.82
CA TYR A 350 39.64 9.90 -1.05
C TYR A 350 39.29 10.36 -2.46
N SER A 351 39.45 9.52 -3.45
CA SER A 351 38.93 9.69 -4.80
C SER A 351 39.12 8.41 -5.59
N ASP A 352 38.25 8.15 -6.56
CA ASP A 352 38.31 6.96 -7.44
C ASP A 352 39.59 6.87 -8.24
N GLU A 353 40.29 8.02 -8.46
CA GLU A 353 41.52 8.10 -9.22
C GLU A 353 42.77 7.74 -8.43
N LEU A 354 42.80 7.98 -7.12
CA LEU A 354 44.00 7.90 -6.31
C LEU A 354 44.12 6.60 -5.47
N SER A 355 43.05 5.88 -5.25
CA SER A 355 43.06 4.73 -4.35
C SER A 355 42.19 3.59 -4.83
N LYS A 356 42.59 3.02 -5.95
CA LYS A 356 41.90 1.88 -6.57
C LYS A 356 41.65 0.81 -5.56
N ASN A 357 41.23 0.54 -4.63
CA ASN A 357 40.96 -0.59 -3.71
C ASN A 357 41.43 -0.39 -2.26
N ILE A 358 41.82 0.84 -1.85
CA ILE A 358 42.30 1.06 -0.49
C ILE A 358 41.65 2.30 0.10
N HIS A 359 41.03 2.16 1.27
CA HIS A 359 40.44 3.25 2.03
C HIS A 359 41.36 3.66 3.18
N TYR A 360 41.49 4.98 3.39
CA TYR A 360 42.28 5.57 4.46
C TYR A 360 41.40 6.46 5.33
N TYR A 361 41.65 6.45 6.63
CA TYR A 361 41.10 7.38 7.60
C TYR A 361 42.22 7.94 8.46
N ASN A 362 42.43 9.24 8.43
CA ASN A 362 43.55 9.90 9.13
C ASN A 362 44.92 9.24 8.89
N GLY A 363 45.20 8.85 7.63
CA GLY A 363 46.44 8.17 7.25
C GLY A 363 46.50 6.67 7.53
N TRP A 364 45.43 6.09 8.08
CA TRP A 364 45.36 4.66 8.39
C TRP A 364 44.60 3.92 7.30
N LYS A 365 45.17 2.79 6.84
CA LYS A 365 44.49 1.88 5.95
C LYS A 365 43.33 1.20 6.68
N THR A 366 42.07 1.43 6.25
CA THR A 366 40.89 0.94 6.93
C THR A 366 40.25 -0.25 6.22
N ASN A 367 39.93 -0.12 4.95
CA ASN A 367 39.24 -1.14 4.17
C ASN A 367 39.86 -1.25 2.76
N LYS A 368 39.73 -2.42 2.14
CA LYS A 368 39.88 -2.54 0.69
C LYS A 368 38.57 -2.10 0.03
N ALA A 369 38.65 -1.47 -1.16
CA ALA A 369 37.50 -1.48 -2.04
C ALA A 369 37.13 -2.92 -2.39
N TRP A 370 35.95 -3.23 -2.80
CA TRP A 370 35.42 -4.55 -3.14
C TRP A 370 35.05 -5.44 -1.95
N ILE A 371 35.70 -5.32 -0.80
CA ILE A 371 35.44 -6.15 0.37
C ILE A 371 35.44 -5.35 1.67
N ILE A 372 34.60 -5.79 2.60
CA ILE A 372 34.62 -5.35 3.99
C ILE A 372 35.66 -6.19 4.73
N ASN A 373 36.61 -5.54 5.38
CA ASN A 373 37.60 -6.23 6.21
C ASN A 373 36.97 -6.74 7.51
N LYS A 374 37.62 -7.72 8.13
CA LYS A 374 37.25 -8.23 9.47
C LYS A 374 37.05 -7.09 10.48
N LYS A 375 37.88 -6.03 10.39
CA LYS A 375 37.81 -4.86 11.26
C LYS A 375 37.54 -3.61 10.44
N VAL A 376 36.49 -2.88 10.83
CA VAL A 376 36.04 -1.64 10.19
C VAL A 376 36.01 -0.51 11.19
N ILE A 377 36.43 0.67 10.77
CA ILE A 377 36.36 1.91 11.56
C ILE A 377 35.18 2.74 11.02
N LEU A 378 34.25 3.07 11.90
CA LEU A 378 33.15 3.97 11.59
C LEU A 378 33.43 5.34 12.22
N PRO A 379 33.59 6.40 11.44
CA PRO A 379 33.74 7.77 11.95
C PRO A 379 32.38 8.35 12.33
N TRP A 380 32.40 9.46 13.02
CA TRP A 380 31.21 10.23 13.41
C TRP A 380 30.22 9.45 14.28
N MET A 381 30.71 8.40 14.97
CA MET A 381 29.99 7.53 15.88
C MET A 381 30.36 7.85 17.33
N ASN A 382 29.95 9.02 17.79
CA ASN A 382 30.26 9.48 19.15
C ASN A 382 29.35 8.78 20.17
N ALA A 383 29.98 8.00 21.08
CA ALA A 383 29.31 7.33 22.19
C ALA A 383 29.39 8.12 23.50
N TRP A 384 29.79 9.37 23.47
CA TRP A 384 29.82 10.23 24.65
C TRP A 384 28.88 11.41 24.47
N ASN A 385 28.13 11.72 25.52
CA ASN A 385 27.27 12.88 25.54
C ASN A 385 28.14 14.15 25.49
N ASN A 386 27.91 14.99 24.50
CA ASN A 386 28.72 16.20 24.25
C ASN A 386 28.63 17.24 25.38
N TYR A 387 27.58 17.21 26.21
CA TYR A 387 27.39 18.18 27.32
C TYR A 387 27.94 17.63 28.64
N THR A 388 27.73 16.35 28.90
CA THR A 388 28.12 15.77 30.22
C THR A 388 29.43 14.98 30.16
N GLY A 389 29.96 14.71 28.96
CA GLY A 389 31.13 13.85 28.76
C GLY A 389 30.94 12.39 29.20
N LYS A 390 29.72 11.99 29.58
CA LYS A 390 29.41 10.60 29.98
C LYS A 390 29.33 9.67 28.79
N PHE A 391 29.79 8.44 28.99
CA PHE A 391 29.64 7.37 28.01
C PHE A 391 28.16 7.01 27.87
N LYS A 392 27.63 7.04 26.65
CA LYS A 392 26.23 6.79 26.30
C LYS A 392 26.13 6.03 24.97
N PRO A 393 26.46 4.73 24.96
CA PRO A 393 26.39 3.91 23.74
C PRO A 393 24.94 3.64 23.29
N THR A 394 23.96 3.97 24.14
CA THR A 394 22.51 3.90 23.85
C THR A 394 22.00 5.10 23.06
N ASP A 395 22.90 5.98 22.56
CA ASP A 395 22.51 7.07 21.66
C ASP A 395 21.77 6.54 20.42
N TYR A 396 20.72 7.25 20.01
CA TYR A 396 19.83 6.81 18.93
C TYR A 396 20.59 6.48 17.64
N ARG A 397 21.54 7.31 17.21
CA ARG A 397 22.30 7.12 15.96
C ARG A 397 23.16 5.87 16.00
N LEU A 398 23.81 5.60 17.14
CA LEU A 398 24.59 4.38 17.34
C LEU A 398 23.72 3.13 17.30
N MET A 399 22.59 3.20 18.01
CA MET A 399 21.64 2.07 18.07
C MET A 399 21.05 1.74 16.71
N GLU A 400 20.65 2.77 15.94
CA GLU A 400 20.14 2.60 14.57
C GLU A 400 21.21 1.94 13.67
N LYS A 401 22.45 2.44 13.69
CA LYS A 401 23.52 1.90 12.86
C LYS A 401 23.83 0.43 13.18
N PHE A 402 23.92 0.08 14.45
CA PHE A 402 24.18 -1.32 14.84
C PHE A 402 23.00 -2.23 14.53
N LYS A 403 21.80 -1.72 14.65
CA LYS A 403 20.59 -2.42 14.26
C LYS A 403 20.54 -2.69 12.75
N ASP A 404 20.90 -1.70 11.92
CA ASP A 404 20.98 -1.88 10.47
C ASP A 404 22.01 -2.97 10.09
N ILE A 405 23.18 -2.99 10.76
CA ILE A 405 24.19 -4.02 10.54
C ILE A 405 23.68 -5.39 10.96
N GLU A 406 23.06 -5.51 12.14
CA GLU A 406 22.47 -6.78 12.59
C GLU A 406 21.35 -7.25 11.67
N HIS A 407 20.48 -6.36 11.18
CA HIS A 407 19.41 -6.70 10.24
C HIS A 407 19.95 -7.22 8.91
N ALA A 408 20.95 -6.54 8.34
CA ALA A 408 21.61 -7.00 7.12
C ALA A 408 22.22 -8.42 7.31
N LEU A 409 22.88 -8.65 8.42
CA LEU A 409 23.50 -9.95 8.72
C LEU A 409 22.48 -11.04 9.10
N ASN A 410 21.40 -10.70 9.80
CA ASN A 410 20.28 -11.62 10.03
C ASN A 410 19.69 -12.10 8.71
N TYR A 411 19.44 -11.16 7.79
CA TYR A 411 18.91 -11.46 6.48
C TYR A 411 19.82 -12.41 5.69
N LEU A 412 21.11 -12.08 5.59
CA LEU A 412 22.09 -12.91 4.89
C LEU A 412 22.29 -14.30 5.53
N SER A 413 22.08 -14.42 6.84
CA SER A 413 22.22 -15.69 7.58
C SER A 413 20.94 -16.52 7.65
N GLY A 414 19.77 -15.94 7.28
CA GLY A 414 18.47 -16.58 7.50
C GLY A 414 18.09 -16.76 8.99
N ARG A 415 18.74 -16.02 9.90
CA ARG A 415 18.48 -16.14 11.35
C ARG A 415 17.41 -15.16 11.80
N SER A 416 16.72 -15.50 12.90
CA SER A 416 15.70 -14.67 13.54
C SER A 416 16.19 -13.23 13.79
N PRO A 417 15.32 -12.21 13.59
CA PRO A 417 15.63 -10.82 13.87
C PRO A 417 15.77 -10.49 15.36
N ASP A 418 15.54 -11.43 16.27
CA ASP A 418 15.68 -11.20 17.70
C ASP A 418 17.07 -10.63 18.03
N SER A 419 17.07 -9.44 18.60
CA SER A 419 18.27 -8.71 18.96
C SER A 419 18.23 -8.27 20.42
N ASP A 420 19.27 -8.64 21.14
CA ASP A 420 19.55 -8.18 22.51
C ASP A 420 20.30 -6.84 22.54
N LEU A 421 20.41 -6.16 21.40
CA LEU A 421 21.25 -4.97 21.21
C LEU A 421 21.05 -3.92 22.30
N HIS A 422 19.78 -3.56 22.56
CA HIS A 422 19.47 -2.53 23.56
C HIS A 422 19.92 -2.96 24.97
N ARG A 423 19.66 -4.21 25.34
CA ARG A 423 20.04 -4.76 26.64
C ARG A 423 21.56 -4.77 26.83
N ILE A 424 22.29 -5.20 25.78
CA ILE A 424 23.75 -5.27 25.79
C ILE A 424 24.35 -3.86 25.89
N MET A 425 23.82 -2.90 25.12
CA MET A 425 24.32 -1.50 25.14
C MET A 425 23.99 -0.79 26.44
N SER A 426 22.81 -0.99 27.02
CA SER A 426 22.46 -0.46 28.34
C SER A 426 23.39 -0.99 29.43
N ARG A 427 23.68 -2.27 29.40
CA ARG A 427 24.64 -2.88 30.33
C ARG A 427 26.06 -2.32 30.15
N ALA A 428 26.51 -2.16 28.90
CA ALA A 428 27.82 -1.54 28.62
C ALA A 428 27.90 -0.08 29.11
N GLU A 429 26.77 0.66 29.06
CA GLU A 429 26.66 2.01 29.62
C GLU A 429 26.80 2.00 31.14
N GLU A 430 26.08 1.11 31.84
CA GLU A 430 26.10 0.96 33.29
C GLU A 430 27.48 0.55 33.81
N GLU A 431 28.13 -0.42 33.13
CA GLU A 431 29.46 -0.93 33.48
C GLU A 431 30.61 -0.05 32.99
N GLY A 432 30.34 0.98 32.17
CA GLY A 432 31.37 1.81 31.54
C GLY A 432 32.25 1.05 30.55
N GLN A 433 31.76 -0.06 29.98
CA GLN A 433 32.49 -0.92 29.07
C GLN A 433 32.62 -0.27 27.68
N THR A 434 33.78 0.32 27.39
CA THR A 434 34.03 0.98 26.11
C THR A 434 34.73 0.13 25.06
N LYS A 435 35.26 -1.06 25.46
CA LYS A 435 36.04 -1.91 24.57
C LYS A 435 35.41 -3.30 24.45
N LYS A 436 35.44 -3.83 23.20
CA LYS A 436 35.02 -5.20 22.88
C LYS A 436 33.63 -5.54 23.43
N VAL A 437 32.69 -4.63 23.34
CA VAL A 437 31.28 -4.90 23.64
C VAL A 437 30.79 -5.92 22.62
N GLN A 438 30.42 -7.14 23.07
CA GLN A 438 30.00 -8.23 22.20
C GLN A 438 28.56 -8.06 21.79
N LEU A 439 28.31 -7.99 20.49
CA LEU A 439 27.01 -8.04 19.85
C LEU A 439 26.83 -9.38 19.12
N LYS A 440 25.70 -9.57 18.47
CA LYS A 440 25.33 -10.85 17.84
C LYS A 440 26.36 -11.35 16.83
N TYR A 441 26.89 -10.49 15.99
CA TYR A 441 27.79 -10.84 14.87
C TYR A 441 29.15 -10.16 14.90
N PHE A 442 29.34 -9.19 15.81
CA PHE A 442 30.56 -8.39 15.87
C PHE A 442 30.79 -7.84 17.28
N THR A 443 32.01 -7.41 17.53
CA THR A 443 32.36 -6.63 18.72
C THR A 443 32.53 -5.17 18.37
N VAL A 444 32.22 -4.29 19.31
CA VAL A 444 32.38 -2.83 19.16
C VAL A 444 33.34 -2.28 20.19
N THR A 445 34.24 -1.40 19.76
CA THR A 445 35.12 -0.61 20.63
C THR A 445 34.91 0.87 20.33
N PHE A 446 34.55 1.65 21.35
CA PHE A 446 34.29 3.07 21.25
C PHE A 446 35.55 3.89 21.63
N TYR A 447 35.78 4.96 20.89
CA TYR A 447 36.90 5.89 21.11
C TYR A 447 36.39 7.32 21.31
N LYS A 448 36.99 8.04 22.30
CA LYS A 448 36.61 9.43 22.63
C LYS A 448 36.76 10.41 21.46
N LYS A 449 37.48 10.04 20.42
CA LYS A 449 37.61 10.82 19.17
C LYS A 449 36.34 10.83 18.30
N GLY A 450 35.27 10.16 18.73
CA GLY A 450 34.02 10.05 17.98
C GLY A 450 34.06 8.97 16.88
N THR A 451 34.88 7.94 17.04
CA THR A 451 34.91 6.77 16.15
C THR A 451 34.54 5.51 16.94
N CYS A 452 33.95 4.53 16.24
CA CYS A 452 33.84 3.18 16.76
C CYS A 452 34.50 2.17 15.81
N HIS A 453 35.12 1.13 16.40
CA HIS A 453 35.72 0.03 15.65
C HIS A 453 34.82 -1.17 15.80
N ILE A 454 34.37 -1.70 14.67
CA ILE A 454 33.63 -2.95 14.57
C ILE A 454 34.61 -4.07 14.18
N GLU A 455 34.55 -5.18 14.86
CA GLU A 455 35.28 -6.39 14.48
C GLU A 455 34.30 -7.56 14.34
N PHE A 456 34.13 -8.04 13.10
CA PHE A 456 33.22 -9.15 12.80
C PHE A 456 33.74 -10.45 13.42
N THR A 457 32.86 -11.19 14.08
CA THR A 457 33.16 -12.46 14.75
C THR A 457 32.84 -13.69 13.89
N ASP A 458 31.85 -13.56 12.98
CA ASP A 458 31.45 -14.59 12.02
C ASP A 458 32.06 -14.26 10.64
N LEU A 459 33.21 -14.88 10.33
CA LEU A 459 33.95 -14.63 9.09
C LEU A 459 33.30 -15.27 7.86
N GLU A 460 32.56 -16.35 8.03
CA GLU A 460 31.82 -16.98 6.94
C GLU A 460 30.65 -16.10 6.52
N LEU A 461 29.93 -15.52 7.46
CA LEU A 461 28.87 -14.58 7.18
C LEU A 461 29.42 -13.28 6.57
N LEU A 462 30.58 -12.81 7.02
CA LEU A 462 31.27 -11.68 6.42
C LEU A 462 31.66 -11.98 4.95
N LYS A 463 32.17 -13.19 4.66
CA LYS A 463 32.44 -13.64 3.28
C LYS A 463 31.17 -13.62 2.44
N LYS A 464 30.07 -14.13 2.94
CA LYS A 464 28.77 -14.11 2.27
C LYS A 464 28.31 -12.66 1.98
N PHE A 465 28.48 -11.76 2.94
CA PHE A 465 28.17 -10.34 2.77
C PHE A 465 29.03 -9.69 1.68
N ASN A 466 30.32 -9.96 1.66
CA ASN A 466 31.23 -9.47 0.63
C ASN A 466 30.87 -9.96 -0.77
N ILE A 467 30.57 -11.26 -0.91
CA ILE A 467 30.13 -11.84 -2.19
C ILE A 467 28.83 -11.19 -2.66
N PHE A 468 27.83 -11.11 -1.77
CA PHE A 468 26.56 -10.52 -2.09
C PHE A 468 26.69 -9.05 -2.55
N GLY A 469 27.37 -8.21 -1.77
CA GLY A 469 27.58 -6.81 -2.10
C GLY A 469 28.33 -6.62 -3.42
N SER A 470 29.42 -7.38 -3.64
CA SER A 470 30.23 -7.28 -4.83
C SER A 470 29.54 -7.80 -6.09
N GLN A 471 28.69 -8.82 -5.99
CA GLN A 471 27.85 -9.28 -7.10
C GLN A 471 26.81 -8.20 -7.51
N ARG A 472 26.12 -7.61 -6.54
CA ARG A 472 25.11 -6.57 -6.80
C ARG A 472 25.71 -5.28 -7.33
N LYS A 473 26.96 -4.99 -6.99
CA LYS A 473 27.72 -3.85 -7.55
C LYS A 473 28.33 -4.15 -8.93
N GLY A 474 28.18 -5.36 -9.46
CA GLY A 474 28.77 -5.77 -10.72
C GLY A 474 30.31 -5.87 -10.68
N TRP A 475 30.91 -6.03 -9.49
CA TRP A 475 32.34 -6.17 -9.31
C TRP A 475 32.83 -7.60 -9.47
N LEU A 476 31.94 -8.57 -9.32
CA LEU A 476 32.20 -9.98 -9.60
C LEU A 476 31.56 -10.39 -10.92
N PRO A 477 32.19 -11.27 -11.69
CA PRO A 477 31.63 -11.74 -12.94
C PRO A 477 30.32 -12.50 -12.73
N PRO A 478 29.36 -12.47 -13.69
CA PRO A 478 28.09 -13.19 -13.58
C PRO A 478 28.24 -14.69 -13.37
N ALA A 479 29.38 -15.26 -13.82
CA ALA A 479 29.73 -16.67 -13.67
C ALA A 479 30.37 -17.02 -12.32
N TYR A 480 30.58 -16.03 -11.43
CA TYR A 480 31.20 -16.23 -10.13
C TYR A 480 30.44 -17.27 -9.29
N GLY A 481 31.15 -18.27 -8.80
CA GLY A 481 30.61 -19.39 -8.03
C GLY A 481 29.78 -20.42 -8.83
N LYS A 482 29.58 -20.19 -10.15
CA LYS A 482 28.79 -21.08 -11.04
C LYS A 482 29.66 -21.92 -11.97
N LYS A 483 30.92 -21.54 -12.18
CA LYS A 483 31.89 -22.26 -13.00
C LYS A 483 33.10 -22.65 -12.18
N SER A 484 33.75 -23.75 -12.56
CA SER A 484 35.03 -24.10 -11.93
C SER A 484 36.11 -23.04 -12.29
N TYR A 485 37.09 -22.84 -11.42
CA TYR A 485 38.15 -21.85 -11.70
C TYR A 485 38.88 -22.11 -13.03
N LYS A 486 38.97 -23.39 -13.45
CA LYS A 486 39.65 -23.78 -14.71
C LYS A 486 38.89 -23.25 -15.93
N ASP A 487 37.58 -23.18 -15.87
CA ASP A 487 36.67 -22.83 -16.95
C ASP A 487 36.42 -21.31 -17.07
N LEU A 488 37.07 -20.50 -16.22
CA LEU A 488 36.94 -19.05 -16.21
C LEU A 488 37.90 -18.44 -17.24
N THR A 489 37.53 -17.29 -17.80
CA THR A 489 38.39 -16.48 -18.68
C THR A 489 39.56 -15.88 -17.90
N PRO A 490 40.65 -15.48 -18.58
CA PRO A 490 41.78 -14.83 -17.91
C PRO A 490 41.39 -13.54 -17.17
N GLU A 491 40.44 -12.77 -17.69
CA GLU A 491 39.93 -11.55 -17.05
C GLU A 491 39.15 -11.91 -15.79
N GLU A 492 38.26 -12.91 -15.87
CA GLU A 492 37.48 -13.40 -14.69
C GLU A 492 38.43 -13.91 -13.59
N LYS A 493 39.50 -14.64 -13.95
CA LYS A 493 40.51 -15.10 -12.99
C LYS A 493 41.22 -13.96 -12.31
N THR A 494 41.58 -12.91 -13.03
CA THR A 494 42.23 -11.73 -12.45
C THR A 494 41.34 -11.07 -11.39
N VAL A 495 40.05 -10.88 -11.71
CA VAL A 495 39.09 -10.31 -10.75
C VAL A 495 38.93 -11.16 -9.51
N ILE A 496 38.85 -12.49 -9.67
CA ILE A 496 38.68 -13.43 -8.55
C ILE A 496 39.93 -13.48 -7.68
N ASP A 497 41.11 -13.49 -8.28
CA ASP A 497 42.38 -13.50 -7.55
C ASP A 497 42.57 -12.21 -6.74
N ASP A 498 42.15 -11.06 -7.28
CA ASP A 498 42.17 -9.78 -6.56
C ASP A 498 41.13 -9.73 -5.45
N PHE A 499 39.98 -10.37 -5.63
CA PHE A 499 38.88 -10.37 -4.66
C PHE A 499 39.17 -11.29 -3.48
N GLU A 500 39.41 -12.58 -3.72
CA GLU A 500 39.56 -13.58 -2.65
C GLU A 500 40.66 -14.62 -2.89
N GLY A 501 41.14 -14.75 -4.11
CA GLY A 501 42.13 -15.75 -4.50
C GLY A 501 41.57 -17.16 -4.75
N LEU A 502 42.38 -17.99 -5.42
CA LEU A 502 42.00 -19.33 -5.89
C LEU A 502 41.42 -20.22 -4.79
N ALA A 503 42.11 -20.37 -3.65
CA ALA A 503 41.69 -21.29 -2.60
C ALA A 503 40.32 -20.93 -1.98
N SER A 504 40.03 -19.62 -1.82
CA SER A 504 38.76 -19.15 -1.30
C SER A 504 37.64 -19.29 -2.34
N TYR A 505 37.97 -19.10 -3.63
CA TYR A 505 37.03 -19.31 -4.72
C TYR A 505 36.60 -20.77 -4.88
N GLU A 506 37.57 -21.71 -4.77
CA GLU A 506 37.26 -23.14 -4.82
C GLU A 506 36.34 -23.57 -3.68
N ASP A 507 36.52 -23.01 -2.48
CA ASP A 507 35.57 -23.21 -1.37
C ASP A 507 34.19 -22.63 -1.68
N THR A 508 34.11 -21.42 -2.27
CA THR A 508 32.85 -20.80 -2.68
C THR A 508 32.17 -21.65 -3.75
N TYR A 509 32.88 -22.12 -4.75
CA TYR A 509 32.34 -22.97 -5.81
C TYR A 509 31.81 -24.33 -5.27
N ALA A 510 32.56 -24.95 -4.38
CA ALA A 510 32.16 -26.21 -3.76
C ALA A 510 30.94 -26.07 -2.82
N ASN A 511 30.71 -24.86 -2.26
CA ASN A 511 29.66 -24.56 -1.31
C ASN A 511 28.77 -23.41 -1.82
N ALA A 512 28.42 -23.43 -3.11
CA ALA A 512 27.68 -22.34 -3.77
C ALA A 512 26.37 -22.00 -3.04
N ASP A 513 25.59 -22.98 -2.65
CA ASP A 513 24.31 -22.80 -1.91
C ASP A 513 24.49 -22.08 -0.56
N LYS A 514 25.68 -22.18 0.06
CA LYS A 514 25.99 -21.49 1.31
C LYS A 514 26.27 -20.01 1.11
N TYR A 515 26.96 -19.66 0.04
CA TYR A 515 27.50 -18.31 -0.17
C TYR A 515 26.72 -17.47 -1.19
N LEU A 516 26.10 -18.10 -2.20
CA LEU A 516 25.34 -17.39 -3.23
C LEU A 516 23.87 -17.23 -2.84
N ILE A 517 23.30 -16.09 -3.18
CA ILE A 517 21.89 -15.81 -3.03
C ILE A 517 21.35 -15.50 -4.43
N ASP A 518 20.85 -16.53 -5.13
CA ASP A 518 20.43 -16.43 -6.52
C ASP A 518 19.06 -15.75 -6.71
N THR A 519 18.15 -15.87 -5.75
CA THR A 519 16.85 -15.21 -5.76
C THR A 519 16.35 -14.99 -4.34
N PHE A 520 15.87 -13.79 -4.08
CA PHE A 520 15.12 -13.50 -2.87
C PHE A 520 13.73 -14.14 -2.96
N LEU A 521 13.60 -15.38 -2.51
CA LEU A 521 12.31 -15.87 -2.08
C LEU A 521 12.02 -15.20 -0.74
N PRO A 522 10.93 -14.41 -0.62
CA PRO A 522 10.51 -13.97 0.70
C PRO A 522 10.27 -15.24 1.52
N ALA A 523 10.87 -15.33 2.68
CA ALA A 523 10.50 -16.32 3.68
C ALA A 523 9.05 -16.03 4.12
N LEU A 524 8.11 -16.49 3.31
CA LEU A 524 6.69 -16.58 3.63
C LEU A 524 6.47 -17.84 4.47
N ASP A 525 7.17 -17.92 5.60
CA ASP A 525 6.73 -18.68 6.76
C ASP A 525 6.32 -17.67 7.84
N MET A 526 5.21 -17.02 7.57
CA MET A 526 4.43 -16.35 8.58
C MET A 526 3.35 -17.33 9.01
N ALA A 527 3.57 -17.91 10.16
CA ALA A 527 2.74 -18.83 10.91
C ALA A 527 1.25 -18.72 10.57
N SER A 528 0.72 -19.86 10.14
CA SER A 528 -0.69 -20.26 10.17
C SER A 528 -1.41 -19.85 11.46
#